data_46f32844f29a07e267bb0d26bb348a05
#
_entry.id   46f32844f29a07e267bb0d26bb348a05
#
_cell.length_a   1.000
_cell.length_b   1.000
_cell.length_c   1.000
_cell.angle_alpha   90.00
_cell.angle_beta   90.00
_cell.angle_gamma   90.00
#
_symmetry.space_group_name_H-M   'P 1'
#
loop_
_entity.id
_entity.type
_entity.pdbx_description
1 polymer ?
#
loop_
_entity_poly.entity_id
_entity_poly.type
_entity_poly.pdbx_seq_one_letter_code
_entity_poly.pdbx_strand_id
1 'polypeptide(L)'
;ADFKLEHGEIEKAFSIYNEALQVIPNNPLIYNEMARYYLSDHEEEKAFNLYGKILADPSYKASYKIDILRKFSRLAKVENRIHAQTKKFMGIASKAHPYNPQLNNTFAEFLFEENSFVMSASYYKVVVDLRPNNYRAWQQLVLCYYNSNDYEKMIQSSEDALELFPTLPQMYFYNGMGLIQKKEYEKSIEVLEEGNDLVLSSDKGLKAQFLSSLGDAYHALKDHIRSDEYFDLSLEVEPENYYVLNNYAYYLSERNTSLEKAKKMSKLSNSLKPEEASFQDTYGWILYQLGEFDDALNWLKKSEINGGNNSGVINEHLGDLYQKLGNSKMAKTYWEKAFEIGDASDELKIKLNK
;
A
#
# COMPACT_ATOMS: atom_id res chain seq x y z
N ALA A 1 2.34 -2.57 -47.82
CA ALA A 1 1.90 -1.32 -47.21
C ALA A 1 3.04 -0.75 -46.36
N ASP A 2 3.63 -1.52 -45.43
CA ASP A 2 4.66 -1.06 -44.50
C ASP A 2 5.86 -0.41 -45.21
N PHE A 3 6.38 -1.05 -46.26
CA PHE A 3 7.43 -0.46 -47.10
C PHE A 3 7.06 0.93 -47.65
N LYS A 4 5.76 1.15 -47.98
CA LYS A 4 5.28 2.45 -48.48
C LYS A 4 5.24 3.50 -47.37
N LEU A 5 4.86 3.11 -46.13
CA LEU A 5 4.90 3.99 -44.98
C LEU A 5 6.32 4.45 -44.66
N GLU A 6 7.29 3.53 -44.66
CA GLU A 6 8.70 3.81 -44.40
C GLU A 6 9.30 4.80 -45.44
N HIS A 7 8.77 4.84 -46.64
CA HIS A 7 9.19 5.76 -47.72
C HIS A 7 8.31 7.01 -47.85
N GLY A 8 7.42 7.26 -46.87
CA GLY A 8 6.56 8.45 -46.84
C GLY A 8 5.40 8.44 -47.85
N GLU A 9 5.15 7.31 -48.55
CA GLU A 9 4.05 7.15 -49.51
C GLU A 9 2.75 6.76 -48.81
N ILE A 10 2.27 7.63 -47.87
CA ILE A 10 1.19 7.35 -46.92
C ILE A 10 -0.12 6.96 -47.59
N GLU A 11 -0.58 7.75 -48.57
CA GLU A 11 -1.85 7.49 -49.27
C GLU A 11 -1.85 6.12 -49.96
N LYS A 12 -0.73 5.74 -50.58
CA LYS A 12 -0.60 4.43 -51.20
C LYS A 12 -0.59 3.29 -50.18
N ALA A 13 0.06 3.50 -49.05
CA ALA A 13 0.06 2.51 -47.96
C ALA A 13 -1.36 2.26 -47.46
N PHE A 14 -2.11 3.33 -47.17
CA PHE A 14 -3.49 3.25 -46.67
C PHE A 14 -4.46 2.68 -47.72
N SER A 15 -4.28 2.96 -49.02
CA SER A 15 -5.03 2.29 -50.10
C SER A 15 -4.84 0.77 -50.04
N ILE A 16 -3.58 0.31 -49.92
CA ILE A 16 -3.26 -1.12 -49.81
C ILE A 16 -3.86 -1.75 -48.55
N TYR A 17 -3.80 -1.05 -47.40
CA TYR A 17 -4.43 -1.54 -46.19
C TYR A 17 -5.96 -1.66 -46.32
N ASN A 18 -6.61 -0.67 -46.92
CA ASN A 18 -8.05 -0.69 -47.14
C ASN A 18 -8.47 -1.78 -48.14
N GLU A 19 -7.72 -2.01 -49.20
CA GLU A 19 -7.93 -3.12 -50.13
C GLU A 19 -7.79 -4.48 -49.42
N ALA A 20 -6.76 -4.63 -48.55
CA ALA A 20 -6.56 -5.84 -47.76
C ALA A 20 -7.70 -6.07 -46.77
N LEU A 21 -8.26 -5.02 -46.17
CA LEU A 21 -9.41 -5.11 -45.27
C LEU A 21 -10.73 -5.46 -45.99
N GLN A 22 -10.82 -5.22 -47.30
CA GLN A 22 -11.96 -5.72 -48.09
C GLN A 22 -11.89 -7.24 -48.30
N VAL A 23 -10.67 -7.80 -48.36
CA VAL A 23 -10.46 -9.25 -48.53
C VAL A 23 -10.51 -9.97 -47.16
N ILE A 24 -9.91 -9.37 -46.15
CA ILE A 24 -9.85 -9.90 -44.77
C ILE A 24 -10.37 -8.83 -43.80
N PRO A 25 -11.68 -8.72 -43.63
CA PRO A 25 -12.29 -7.74 -42.74
C PRO A 25 -11.78 -7.92 -41.28
N ASN A 26 -11.58 -6.81 -40.59
CA ASN A 26 -11.17 -6.78 -39.21
C ASN A 26 -9.79 -7.41 -38.92
N ASN A 27 -8.86 -7.43 -39.89
CA ASN A 27 -7.53 -7.97 -39.63
C ASN A 27 -6.78 -7.15 -38.57
N PRO A 28 -6.41 -7.75 -37.38
CA PRO A 28 -5.82 -7.00 -36.29
C PRO A 28 -4.42 -6.48 -36.60
N LEU A 29 -3.65 -7.14 -37.44
CA LEU A 29 -2.33 -6.69 -37.86
C LEU A 29 -2.41 -5.40 -38.68
N ILE A 30 -3.37 -5.34 -39.62
CA ILE A 30 -3.59 -4.14 -40.41
C ILE A 30 -4.06 -2.99 -39.55
N TYR A 31 -5.04 -3.22 -38.67
CA TYR A 31 -5.49 -2.19 -37.72
C TYR A 31 -4.37 -1.71 -36.81
N ASN A 32 -3.49 -2.61 -36.34
CA ASN A 32 -2.36 -2.22 -35.52
C ASN A 32 -1.36 -1.34 -36.25
N GLU A 33 -1.00 -1.65 -37.50
CA GLU A 33 -0.07 -0.83 -38.29
C GLU A 33 -0.66 0.54 -38.63
N MET A 34 -1.95 0.59 -39.03
CA MET A 34 -2.65 1.86 -39.20
C MET A 34 -2.71 2.69 -37.93
N ALA A 35 -2.99 2.06 -36.79
CA ALA A 35 -3.05 2.73 -35.49
C ALA A 35 -1.67 3.24 -35.03
N ARG A 36 -0.60 2.49 -35.26
CA ARG A 36 0.78 2.93 -34.99
C ARG A 36 1.14 4.16 -35.80
N TYR A 37 0.78 4.19 -37.10
CA TYR A 37 0.98 5.35 -37.91
C TYR A 37 0.22 6.57 -37.37
N TYR A 38 -1.07 6.45 -37.08
CA TYR A 38 -1.86 7.54 -36.50
C TYR A 38 -1.31 8.06 -35.17
N LEU A 39 -0.74 7.19 -34.33
CA LEU A 39 -0.05 7.65 -33.11
C LEU A 39 1.21 8.47 -33.44
N SER A 40 1.98 8.06 -34.45
CA SER A 40 3.19 8.80 -34.84
C SER A 40 2.88 10.14 -35.53
N ASP A 41 1.71 10.26 -36.14
CA ASP A 41 1.21 11.47 -36.79
C ASP A 41 0.33 12.35 -35.89
N HIS A 42 0.34 12.06 -34.56
CA HIS A 42 -0.44 12.78 -33.55
C HIS A 42 -1.98 12.73 -33.75
N GLU A 43 -2.49 11.81 -34.54
CA GLU A 43 -3.93 11.57 -34.76
C GLU A 43 -4.47 10.51 -33.77
N GLU A 44 -4.38 10.79 -32.48
CA GLU A 44 -4.65 9.83 -31.39
C GLU A 44 -6.06 9.24 -31.42
N GLU A 45 -7.09 10.04 -31.72
CA GLU A 45 -8.48 9.54 -31.80
C GLU A 45 -8.66 8.44 -32.84
N LYS A 46 -8.03 8.58 -33.99
CA LYS A 46 -8.07 7.56 -35.05
C LYS A 46 -7.37 6.29 -34.60
N ALA A 47 -6.20 6.44 -33.98
CA ALA A 47 -5.45 5.32 -33.40
C ALA A 47 -6.25 4.59 -32.32
N PHE A 48 -6.82 5.34 -31.36
CA PHE A 48 -7.61 4.77 -30.27
C PHE A 48 -8.86 4.04 -30.75
N ASN A 49 -9.50 4.53 -31.80
CA ASN A 49 -10.64 3.85 -32.40
C ASN A 49 -10.23 2.48 -32.98
N LEU A 50 -9.10 2.39 -33.69
CA LEU A 50 -8.60 1.13 -34.22
C LEU A 50 -8.17 0.15 -33.11
N TYR A 51 -7.44 0.61 -32.12
CA TYR A 51 -7.11 -0.23 -30.96
C TYR A 51 -8.35 -0.69 -30.20
N GLY A 52 -9.35 0.17 -30.05
CA GLY A 52 -10.64 -0.19 -29.45
C GLY A 52 -11.33 -1.33 -30.19
N LYS A 53 -11.33 -1.33 -31.53
CA LYS A 53 -11.86 -2.43 -32.33
C LYS A 53 -11.11 -3.74 -32.12
N ILE A 54 -9.77 -3.70 -32.10
CA ILE A 54 -8.94 -4.88 -31.82
C ILE A 54 -9.25 -5.45 -30.43
N LEU A 55 -9.30 -4.58 -29.42
CA LEU A 55 -9.48 -4.99 -28.03
C LEU A 55 -10.89 -5.51 -27.73
N ALA A 56 -11.90 -4.99 -28.42
CA ALA A 56 -13.29 -5.39 -28.26
C ALA A 56 -13.63 -6.74 -28.93
N ASP A 57 -12.93 -7.15 -29.97
CA ASP A 57 -13.27 -8.35 -30.74
C ASP A 57 -12.79 -9.64 -30.02
N PRO A 58 -13.71 -10.51 -29.55
CA PRO A 58 -13.34 -11.73 -28.82
C PRO A 58 -12.66 -12.78 -29.72
N SER A 59 -12.73 -12.65 -31.04
CA SER A 59 -12.08 -13.58 -31.97
C SER A 59 -10.55 -13.48 -31.95
N TYR A 60 -10.00 -12.33 -31.52
CA TYR A 60 -8.55 -12.14 -31.41
C TYR A 60 -7.99 -12.71 -30.13
N LYS A 61 -6.83 -13.36 -30.23
CA LYS A 61 -6.16 -14.00 -29.10
C LYS A 61 -5.88 -12.96 -27.98
N ALA A 62 -6.15 -13.35 -26.75
CA ALA A 62 -5.88 -12.53 -25.57
C ALA A 62 -4.39 -12.10 -25.46
N SER A 63 -3.45 -12.97 -25.86
CA SER A 63 -2.01 -12.64 -25.86
C SER A 63 -1.69 -11.39 -26.69
N TYR A 64 -2.28 -11.28 -27.86
CA TYR A 64 -2.08 -10.12 -28.73
C TYR A 64 -2.62 -8.82 -28.11
N LYS A 65 -3.76 -8.90 -27.44
CA LYS A 65 -4.34 -7.76 -26.71
C LYS A 65 -3.47 -7.35 -25.51
N ILE A 66 -2.90 -8.31 -24.81
CA ILE A 66 -2.01 -8.05 -23.67
C ILE A 66 -0.79 -7.23 -24.12
N ASP A 67 -0.21 -7.54 -25.27
CA ASP A 67 0.96 -6.81 -25.78
C ASP A 67 0.63 -5.34 -26.09
N ILE A 68 -0.55 -5.09 -26.66
CA ILE A 68 -1.07 -3.73 -26.87
C ILE A 68 -1.25 -3.02 -25.53
N LEU A 69 -1.94 -3.66 -24.56
CA LEU A 69 -2.22 -3.08 -23.26
C LEU A 69 -0.96 -2.77 -22.46
N ARG A 70 0.04 -3.64 -22.48
CA ARG A 70 1.35 -3.41 -21.83
C ARG A 70 2.09 -2.21 -22.42
N LYS A 71 1.97 -1.99 -23.75
CA LYS A 71 2.51 -0.80 -24.39
C LYS A 71 1.81 0.47 -23.87
N PHE A 72 0.49 0.47 -23.81
CA PHE A 72 -0.29 1.59 -23.31
C PHE A 72 -0.04 1.83 -21.80
N SER A 73 0.09 0.79 -20.99
CA SER A 73 0.44 0.93 -19.56
C SER A 73 1.78 1.65 -19.36
N ARG A 74 2.77 1.36 -20.22
CA ARG A 74 4.06 2.07 -20.15
C ARG A 74 3.94 3.54 -20.55
N LEU A 75 3.17 3.86 -21.58
CA LEU A 75 2.93 5.24 -22.01
C LEU A 75 2.12 6.02 -20.95
N ALA A 76 1.17 5.38 -20.31
CA ALA A 76 0.34 5.97 -19.26
C ALA A 76 1.15 6.47 -18.05
N LYS A 77 2.33 5.91 -17.79
CA LYS A 77 3.23 6.36 -16.70
C LYS A 77 3.88 7.72 -16.96
N VAL A 78 3.97 8.14 -18.22
CA VAL A 78 4.60 9.40 -18.62
C VAL A 78 3.62 10.43 -19.18
N GLU A 79 2.43 9.99 -19.60
CA GLU A 79 1.43 10.84 -20.23
C GLU A 79 0.04 10.66 -19.61
N ASN A 80 -0.39 11.60 -18.77
CA ASN A 80 -1.68 11.55 -18.07
C ASN A 80 -2.90 11.39 -19.01
N ARG A 81 -2.85 11.96 -20.20
CA ARG A 81 -3.92 11.81 -21.20
C ARG A 81 -4.10 10.37 -21.71
N ILE A 82 -2.99 9.61 -21.80
CA ILE A 82 -3.00 8.20 -22.20
C ILE A 82 -3.54 7.31 -21.07
N HIS A 83 -3.40 7.74 -19.82
CA HIS A 83 -3.79 6.97 -18.65
C HIS A 83 -5.29 6.60 -18.63
N ALA A 84 -6.19 7.58 -18.81
CA ALA A 84 -7.63 7.34 -18.87
C ALA A 84 -8.03 6.42 -20.03
N GLN A 85 -7.38 6.60 -21.19
CA GLN A 85 -7.60 5.75 -22.36
C GLN A 85 -7.11 4.33 -22.13
N THR A 86 -5.98 4.15 -21.46
CA THR A 86 -5.44 2.83 -21.08
C THR A 86 -6.43 2.08 -20.17
N LYS A 87 -6.96 2.74 -19.16
CA LYS A 87 -7.99 2.16 -18.28
C LYS A 87 -9.22 1.70 -19.06
N LYS A 88 -9.70 2.53 -20.00
CA LYS A 88 -10.81 2.17 -20.89
C LYS A 88 -10.48 0.94 -21.74
N PHE A 89 -9.28 0.87 -22.31
CA PHE A 89 -8.83 -0.26 -23.11
C PHE A 89 -8.73 -1.56 -22.29
N MET A 90 -8.22 -1.49 -21.07
CA MET A 90 -8.19 -2.62 -20.12
C MET A 90 -9.60 -3.18 -19.90
N GLY A 91 -10.56 -2.30 -19.60
CA GLY A 91 -11.96 -2.68 -19.41
C GLY A 91 -12.61 -3.31 -20.65
N ILE A 92 -12.32 -2.79 -21.85
CA ILE A 92 -12.81 -3.35 -23.11
C ILE A 92 -12.25 -4.78 -23.33
N ALA A 93 -10.94 -4.96 -23.15
CA ALA A 93 -10.30 -6.25 -23.36
C ALA A 93 -10.75 -7.30 -22.34
N SER A 94 -10.90 -6.92 -21.07
CA SER A 94 -11.41 -7.83 -20.01
C SER A 94 -12.85 -8.26 -20.27
N LYS A 95 -13.70 -7.36 -20.77
CA LYS A 95 -15.07 -7.71 -21.18
C LYS A 95 -15.10 -8.67 -22.36
N ALA A 96 -14.18 -8.53 -23.33
CA ALA A 96 -14.08 -9.43 -24.45
C ALA A 96 -13.56 -10.84 -24.06
N HIS A 97 -12.78 -10.93 -22.98
CA HIS A 97 -12.21 -12.18 -22.49
C HIS A 97 -12.30 -12.28 -20.95
N PRO A 98 -13.51 -12.35 -20.37
CA PRO A 98 -13.73 -12.23 -18.92
C PRO A 98 -13.04 -13.34 -18.10
N TYR A 99 -12.83 -14.50 -18.72
CA TYR A 99 -12.21 -15.68 -18.11
C TYR A 99 -10.75 -15.87 -18.55
N ASN A 100 -10.08 -14.83 -19.05
CA ASN A 100 -8.66 -14.91 -19.35
C ASN A 100 -7.82 -14.43 -18.15
N PRO A 101 -7.07 -15.33 -17.45
CA PRO A 101 -6.37 -14.95 -16.23
C PRO A 101 -5.25 -13.94 -16.49
N GLN A 102 -4.59 -13.98 -17.66
CA GLN A 102 -3.50 -13.02 -17.96
C GLN A 102 -4.05 -11.61 -18.18
N LEU A 103 -5.19 -11.45 -18.90
CA LEU A 103 -5.82 -10.15 -19.10
C LEU A 103 -6.33 -9.57 -17.78
N ASN A 104 -7.00 -10.40 -16.95
CA ASN A 104 -7.48 -9.94 -15.66
C ASN A 104 -6.30 -9.55 -14.74
N ASN A 105 -5.20 -10.32 -14.74
CA ASN A 105 -4.01 -9.98 -13.99
C ASN A 105 -3.40 -8.64 -14.47
N THR A 106 -3.28 -8.44 -15.79
CA THR A 106 -2.72 -7.18 -16.34
C THR A 106 -3.58 -5.98 -15.95
N PHE A 107 -4.90 -6.12 -15.92
CA PHE A 107 -5.79 -5.04 -15.50
C PHE A 107 -5.75 -4.83 -13.98
N ALA A 108 -5.69 -5.90 -13.21
CA ALA A 108 -5.55 -5.81 -11.75
C ALA A 108 -4.26 -5.08 -11.35
N GLU A 109 -3.12 -5.43 -11.97
CA GLU A 109 -1.85 -4.73 -11.76
C GLU A 109 -1.95 -3.22 -12.06
N PHE A 110 -2.54 -2.85 -13.18
CA PHE A 110 -2.76 -1.46 -13.55
C PHE A 110 -3.60 -0.71 -12.51
N LEU A 111 -4.70 -1.32 -12.06
CA LEU A 111 -5.58 -0.75 -11.04
C LEU A 111 -4.91 -0.65 -9.67
N PHE A 112 -4.03 -1.60 -9.34
CA PHE A 112 -3.24 -1.56 -8.11
C PHE A 112 -2.26 -0.37 -8.12
N GLU A 113 -1.55 -0.16 -9.23
CA GLU A 113 -0.66 0.99 -9.41
C GLU A 113 -1.41 2.34 -9.33
N GLU A 114 -2.70 2.37 -9.68
CA GLU A 114 -3.60 3.53 -9.52
C GLU A 114 -4.17 3.70 -8.09
N ASN A 115 -3.81 2.86 -7.14
CA ASN A 115 -4.45 2.76 -5.82
C ASN A 115 -5.97 2.45 -5.86
N SER A 116 -6.47 1.92 -6.98
CA SER A 116 -7.85 1.47 -7.14
C SER A 116 -8.04 0.05 -6.58
N PHE A 117 -7.69 -0.14 -5.31
CA PHE A 117 -7.53 -1.45 -4.67
C PHE A 117 -8.79 -2.32 -4.70
N VAL A 118 -9.96 -1.74 -4.45
CA VAL A 118 -11.25 -2.49 -4.49
C VAL A 118 -11.51 -3.07 -5.88
N MET A 119 -11.26 -2.28 -6.93
CA MET A 119 -11.41 -2.77 -8.30
C MET A 119 -10.33 -3.78 -8.65
N SER A 120 -9.08 -3.53 -8.28
CA SER A 120 -7.97 -4.45 -8.47
C SER A 120 -8.26 -5.82 -7.84
N ALA A 121 -8.76 -5.84 -6.60
CA ALA A 121 -9.17 -7.07 -5.91
C ALA A 121 -10.19 -7.88 -6.72
N SER A 122 -11.18 -7.23 -7.34
CA SER A 122 -12.19 -7.92 -8.14
C SER A 122 -11.60 -8.68 -9.32
N TYR A 123 -10.57 -8.14 -9.97
CA TYR A 123 -9.87 -8.80 -11.07
C TYR A 123 -8.88 -9.87 -10.58
N TYR A 124 -8.16 -9.64 -9.47
CA TYR A 124 -7.32 -10.70 -8.87
C TYR A 124 -8.15 -11.87 -8.36
N LYS A 125 -9.37 -11.63 -7.84
CA LYS A 125 -10.29 -12.71 -7.45
C LYS A 125 -10.60 -13.62 -8.64
N VAL A 126 -10.88 -13.06 -9.82
CA VAL A 126 -11.06 -13.84 -11.06
C VAL A 126 -9.79 -14.65 -11.39
N VAL A 127 -8.61 -14.08 -11.19
CA VAL A 127 -7.34 -14.78 -11.47
C VAL A 127 -7.15 -15.98 -10.55
N VAL A 128 -7.38 -15.83 -9.25
CA VAL A 128 -7.21 -16.94 -8.28
C VAL A 128 -8.28 -18.02 -8.45
N ASP A 129 -9.51 -17.65 -8.81
CA ASP A 129 -10.58 -18.61 -9.10
C ASP A 129 -10.29 -19.48 -10.34
N LEU A 130 -9.65 -18.87 -11.37
CA LEU A 130 -9.27 -19.57 -12.60
C LEU A 130 -7.92 -20.31 -12.49
N ARG A 131 -7.05 -19.86 -11.62
CA ARG A 131 -5.70 -20.39 -11.39
C ARG A 131 -5.38 -20.40 -9.90
N PRO A 132 -5.97 -21.32 -9.13
CA PRO A 132 -5.77 -21.38 -7.67
C PRO A 132 -4.29 -21.54 -7.26
N ASN A 133 -3.48 -22.18 -8.10
CA ASN A 133 -2.04 -22.36 -7.85
C ASN A 133 -1.19 -21.12 -8.15
N ASN A 134 -1.80 -19.97 -8.48
CA ASN A 134 -1.06 -18.74 -8.71
C ASN A 134 -0.87 -17.97 -7.39
N TYR A 135 0.16 -18.34 -6.63
CA TYR A 135 0.52 -17.71 -5.37
C TYR A 135 0.63 -16.17 -5.46
N ARG A 136 1.26 -15.65 -6.52
CA ARG A 136 1.42 -14.20 -6.69
C ARG A 136 0.08 -13.46 -6.79
N ALA A 137 -0.90 -14.09 -7.43
CA ALA A 137 -2.24 -13.49 -7.53
C ALA A 137 -2.94 -13.45 -6.15
N TRP A 138 -2.79 -14.51 -5.33
CA TRP A 138 -3.27 -14.51 -3.96
C TRP A 138 -2.62 -13.42 -3.11
N GLN A 139 -1.31 -13.27 -3.21
CA GLN A 139 -0.57 -12.23 -2.50
C GLN A 139 -1.09 -10.83 -2.88
N GLN A 140 -1.26 -10.56 -4.16
CA GLN A 140 -1.77 -9.27 -4.63
C GLN A 140 -3.23 -9.04 -4.23
N LEU A 141 -4.06 -10.08 -4.22
CA LEU A 141 -5.45 -10.01 -3.76
C LEU A 141 -5.51 -9.60 -2.28
N VAL A 142 -4.73 -10.26 -1.43
CA VAL A 142 -4.64 -9.95 0.00
C VAL A 142 -4.12 -8.52 0.23
N LEU A 143 -3.10 -8.09 -0.52
CA LEU A 143 -2.59 -6.71 -0.47
C LEU A 143 -3.64 -5.67 -0.92
N CYS A 144 -4.49 -6.00 -1.90
CA CYS A 144 -5.60 -5.13 -2.28
C CYS A 144 -6.57 -4.93 -1.12
N TYR A 145 -6.92 -6.00 -0.42
CA TYR A 145 -7.82 -5.93 0.74
C TYR A 145 -7.19 -5.18 1.91
N TYR A 146 -5.90 -5.39 2.18
CA TYR A 146 -5.16 -4.61 3.17
C TYR A 146 -5.23 -3.10 2.86
N ASN A 147 -4.87 -2.69 1.65
CA ASN A 147 -4.84 -1.29 1.23
C ASN A 147 -6.25 -0.64 1.12
N SER A 148 -7.30 -1.44 1.02
CA SER A 148 -8.69 -0.96 1.05
C SER A 148 -9.34 -1.05 2.43
N ASN A 149 -8.58 -1.45 3.47
CA ASN A 149 -9.05 -1.69 4.84
C ASN A 149 -10.19 -2.74 4.94
N ASP A 150 -10.29 -3.65 3.97
CA ASP A 150 -11.26 -4.76 3.99
C ASP A 150 -10.62 -5.97 4.68
N TYR A 151 -10.43 -5.85 5.99
CA TYR A 151 -9.72 -6.85 6.79
C TYR A 151 -10.43 -8.19 6.86
N GLU A 152 -11.74 -8.22 6.73
CA GLU A 152 -12.50 -9.49 6.67
C GLU A 152 -12.14 -10.31 5.44
N LYS A 153 -12.14 -9.66 4.26
CA LYS A 153 -11.73 -10.35 3.03
C LYS A 153 -10.23 -10.63 2.99
N MET A 154 -9.42 -9.81 3.65
CA MET A 154 -7.99 -10.07 3.82
C MET A 154 -7.75 -11.38 4.58
N ILE A 155 -8.40 -11.56 5.74
CA ILE A 155 -8.32 -12.77 6.55
C ILE A 155 -8.81 -13.98 5.74
N GLN A 156 -10.03 -13.92 5.21
CA GLN A 156 -10.59 -15.03 4.45
C GLN A 156 -9.72 -15.43 3.26
N SER A 157 -9.21 -14.47 2.49
CA SER A 157 -8.38 -14.78 1.32
C SER A 157 -7.00 -15.32 1.68
N SER A 158 -6.45 -14.92 2.82
CA SER A 158 -5.20 -15.50 3.33
C SER A 158 -5.42 -16.92 3.85
N GLU A 159 -6.55 -17.22 4.49
CA GLU A 159 -6.95 -18.59 4.88
C GLU A 159 -7.14 -19.49 3.65
N ASP A 160 -7.90 -19.04 2.65
CA ASP A 160 -8.10 -19.77 1.40
C ASP A 160 -6.74 -20.06 0.70
N ALA A 161 -5.81 -19.11 0.77
CA ALA A 161 -4.46 -19.29 0.22
C ALA A 161 -3.62 -20.27 1.05
N LEU A 162 -3.74 -20.29 2.37
CA LEU A 162 -3.04 -21.21 3.26
C LEU A 162 -3.47 -22.66 3.08
N GLU A 163 -4.75 -22.91 2.72
CA GLU A 163 -5.19 -24.26 2.35
C GLU A 163 -4.42 -24.83 1.14
N LEU A 164 -3.99 -23.95 0.22
CA LEU A 164 -3.24 -24.32 -0.99
C LEU A 164 -1.73 -24.27 -0.79
N PHE A 165 -1.26 -23.37 0.08
CA PHE A 165 0.15 -23.06 0.30
C PHE A 165 0.52 -23.02 1.79
N PRO A 166 0.36 -24.12 2.55
CA PRO A 166 0.51 -24.12 4.01
C PRO A 166 1.94 -23.84 4.52
N THR A 167 2.92 -23.80 3.63
CA THR A 167 4.32 -23.54 4.00
C THR A 167 4.81 -22.15 3.61
N LEU A 168 3.90 -21.25 3.21
CA LEU A 168 4.28 -19.91 2.77
C LEU A 168 4.02 -18.88 3.90
N PRO A 169 5.07 -18.44 4.62
CA PRO A 169 4.92 -17.60 5.80
C PRO A 169 4.23 -16.27 5.52
N GLN A 170 4.36 -15.70 4.31
CA GLN A 170 3.73 -14.42 3.98
C GLN A 170 2.20 -14.43 4.14
N MET A 171 1.53 -15.56 3.91
CA MET A 171 0.06 -15.64 4.08
C MET A 171 -0.33 -15.64 5.55
N TYR A 172 0.44 -16.33 6.41
CA TYR A 172 0.29 -16.24 7.87
C TYR A 172 0.49 -14.81 8.35
N PHE A 173 1.52 -14.11 7.82
CA PHE A 173 1.77 -12.72 8.17
C PHE A 173 0.57 -11.82 7.85
N TYR A 174 0.03 -11.92 6.65
CA TYR A 174 -1.13 -11.12 6.25
C TYR A 174 -2.39 -11.49 7.07
N ASN A 175 -2.60 -12.77 7.33
CA ASN A 175 -3.71 -13.21 8.18
C ASN A 175 -3.60 -12.61 9.58
N GLY A 176 -2.45 -12.76 10.23
CA GLY A 176 -2.18 -12.21 11.56
C GLY A 176 -2.35 -10.69 11.60
N MET A 177 -1.87 -9.97 10.59
CA MET A 177 -2.07 -8.52 10.48
C MET A 177 -3.55 -8.14 10.34
N GLY A 178 -4.32 -8.89 9.56
CA GLY A 178 -5.77 -8.69 9.45
C GLY A 178 -6.48 -8.89 10.79
N LEU A 179 -6.10 -9.92 11.53
CA LEU A 179 -6.63 -10.22 12.87
C LEU A 179 -6.26 -9.12 13.90
N ILE A 180 -5.04 -8.55 13.84
CA ILE A 180 -4.67 -7.38 14.66
C ILE A 180 -5.61 -6.21 14.38
N GLN A 181 -5.88 -5.90 13.12
CA GLN A 181 -6.79 -4.80 12.76
C GLN A 181 -8.23 -5.03 13.20
N LYS A 182 -8.66 -6.29 13.27
CA LYS A 182 -9.97 -6.71 13.84
C LYS A 182 -9.95 -6.80 15.36
N LYS A 183 -8.81 -6.56 16.01
CA LYS A 183 -8.58 -6.69 17.46
C LYS A 183 -8.77 -8.12 18.01
N GLU A 184 -8.58 -9.12 17.15
CA GLU A 184 -8.61 -10.54 17.51
C GLU A 184 -7.19 -11.01 17.84
N TYR A 185 -6.62 -10.42 18.90
CA TYR A 185 -5.18 -10.51 19.21
C TYR A 185 -4.70 -11.92 19.55
N GLU A 186 -5.48 -12.69 20.30
CA GLU A 186 -5.12 -14.06 20.66
C GLU A 186 -4.97 -14.94 19.41
N LYS A 187 -5.94 -14.88 18.51
CA LYS A 187 -5.87 -15.62 17.22
C LYS A 187 -4.72 -15.13 16.35
N SER A 188 -4.48 -13.81 16.36
CA SER A 188 -3.35 -13.24 15.62
C SER A 188 -2.02 -13.80 16.10
N ILE A 189 -1.83 -13.93 17.40
CA ILE A 189 -0.62 -14.51 17.99
C ILE A 189 -0.43 -15.96 17.51
N GLU A 190 -1.46 -16.80 17.61
CA GLU A 190 -1.39 -18.19 17.18
C GLU A 190 -0.94 -18.29 15.70
N VAL A 191 -1.56 -17.53 14.82
CA VAL A 191 -1.24 -17.52 13.38
C VAL A 191 0.15 -16.95 13.10
N LEU A 192 0.53 -15.86 13.80
CA LEU A 192 1.85 -15.26 13.62
C LEU A 192 2.98 -16.17 14.15
N GLU A 193 2.80 -16.87 15.26
CA GLU A 193 3.78 -17.83 15.78
C GLU A 193 3.98 -18.98 14.79
N GLU A 194 2.90 -19.57 14.26
CA GLU A 194 2.97 -20.62 13.25
C GLU A 194 3.72 -20.14 11.99
N GLY A 195 3.38 -18.97 11.48
CA GLY A 195 4.06 -18.40 10.31
C GLY A 195 5.51 -18.04 10.57
N ASN A 196 5.83 -17.52 11.76
CA ASN A 196 7.19 -17.17 12.16
C ASN A 196 8.15 -18.37 12.20
N ASP A 197 7.63 -19.55 12.55
CA ASP A 197 8.42 -20.80 12.55
C ASP A 197 8.76 -21.30 11.12
N LEU A 198 7.97 -20.88 10.12
CA LEU A 198 8.20 -21.19 8.72
C LEU A 198 9.18 -20.22 8.02
N VAL A 199 9.54 -19.10 8.66
CA VAL A 199 10.42 -18.10 8.06
C VAL A 199 11.85 -18.63 7.97
N LEU A 200 12.41 -18.59 6.76
CA LEU A 200 13.80 -18.97 6.57
C LEU A 200 14.74 -17.98 7.29
N SER A 201 15.82 -18.51 7.89
CA SER A 201 16.82 -17.69 8.60
C SER A 201 17.52 -16.64 7.71
N SER A 202 17.48 -16.82 6.40
CA SER A 202 17.98 -15.85 5.42
C SER A 202 17.01 -14.67 5.17
N ASP A 203 15.73 -14.83 5.45
CA ASP A 203 14.72 -13.78 5.28
C ASP A 203 14.55 -12.96 6.57
N LYS A 204 15.60 -12.19 6.86
CA LYS A 204 15.64 -11.37 8.08
C LYS A 204 14.49 -10.34 8.14
N GLY A 205 14.15 -9.72 7.00
CA GLY A 205 13.11 -8.72 6.95
C GLY A 205 11.74 -9.27 7.34
N LEU A 206 11.36 -10.41 6.77
CA LEU A 206 10.10 -11.06 7.13
C LEU A 206 10.12 -11.55 8.60
N LYS A 207 11.26 -12.10 9.07
CA LYS A 207 11.42 -12.51 10.47
C LYS A 207 11.20 -11.34 11.43
N ALA A 208 11.82 -10.20 11.18
CA ALA A 208 11.66 -9.01 12.00
C ALA A 208 10.21 -8.49 11.99
N GLN A 209 9.52 -8.56 10.84
CA GLN A 209 8.11 -8.19 10.73
C GLN A 209 7.19 -9.09 11.58
N PHE A 210 7.38 -10.41 11.54
CA PHE A 210 6.63 -11.33 12.41
C PHE A 210 6.85 -11.01 13.88
N LEU A 211 8.11 -10.87 14.29
CA LEU A 211 8.48 -10.60 15.68
C LEU A 211 7.88 -9.26 16.16
N SER A 212 7.96 -8.20 15.36
CA SER A 212 7.36 -6.91 15.75
C SER A 212 5.84 -6.98 15.82
N SER A 213 5.19 -7.70 14.90
CA SER A 213 3.72 -7.87 14.93
C SER A 213 3.25 -8.69 16.14
N LEU A 214 4.03 -9.69 16.57
CA LEU A 214 3.81 -10.40 17.84
C LEU A 214 3.97 -9.45 19.04
N GLY A 215 5.00 -8.59 19.01
CA GLY A 215 5.18 -7.53 20.01
C GLY A 215 3.96 -6.60 20.11
N ASP A 216 3.43 -6.14 18.97
CA ASP A 216 2.23 -5.31 18.92
C ASP A 216 0.98 -6.04 19.47
N ALA A 217 0.78 -7.31 19.10
CA ALA A 217 -0.36 -8.11 19.57
C ALA A 217 -0.30 -8.34 21.08
N TYR A 218 0.87 -8.70 21.63
CA TYR A 218 1.06 -8.86 23.08
C TYR A 218 0.91 -7.53 23.83
N HIS A 219 1.38 -6.41 23.25
CA HIS A 219 1.15 -5.09 23.83
C HIS A 219 -0.34 -4.78 23.95
N ALA A 220 -1.12 -5.06 22.91
CA ALA A 220 -2.57 -4.85 22.92
C ALA A 220 -3.30 -5.68 23.97
N LEU A 221 -2.81 -6.89 24.25
CA LEU A 221 -3.29 -7.75 25.36
C LEU A 221 -2.75 -7.32 26.72
N LYS A 222 -1.92 -6.28 26.82
CA LYS A 222 -1.24 -5.80 28.03
C LYS A 222 -0.25 -6.80 28.64
N ASP A 223 0.17 -7.81 27.87
CA ASP A 223 1.29 -8.67 28.22
C ASP A 223 2.60 -8.00 27.83
N HIS A 224 2.99 -7.06 28.66
CA HIS A 224 4.13 -6.20 28.39
C HIS A 224 5.47 -6.94 28.43
N ILE A 225 5.55 -8.04 29.15
CA ILE A 225 6.77 -8.85 29.24
C ILE A 225 7.04 -9.49 27.87
N ARG A 226 6.07 -10.23 27.32
CA ARG A 226 6.21 -10.86 26.02
C ARG A 226 6.32 -9.84 24.89
N SER A 227 5.57 -8.73 24.98
CA SER A 227 5.70 -7.62 24.02
C SER A 227 7.15 -7.13 23.94
N ASP A 228 7.77 -6.83 25.08
CA ASP A 228 9.15 -6.33 25.13
C ASP A 228 10.16 -7.36 24.62
N GLU A 229 9.98 -8.65 24.94
CA GLU A 229 10.81 -9.75 24.42
C GLU A 229 10.75 -9.83 22.88
N TYR A 230 9.57 -9.78 22.30
CA TYR A 230 9.40 -9.86 20.86
C TYR A 230 9.95 -8.64 20.12
N PHE A 231 9.82 -7.44 20.69
CA PHE A 231 10.44 -6.23 20.12
C PHE A 231 11.98 -6.29 20.21
N ASP A 232 12.53 -6.78 21.32
CA ASP A 232 13.98 -6.96 21.46
C ASP A 232 14.49 -7.98 20.44
N LEU A 233 13.82 -9.12 20.26
CA LEU A 233 14.14 -10.10 19.22
C LEU A 233 14.05 -9.53 17.81
N SER A 234 13.05 -8.70 17.53
CA SER A 234 12.93 -8.03 16.24
C SER A 234 14.12 -7.11 15.95
N LEU A 235 14.56 -6.34 16.96
CA LEU A 235 15.71 -5.45 16.83
C LEU A 235 17.06 -6.20 16.85
N GLU A 236 17.14 -7.41 17.39
CA GLU A 236 18.32 -8.29 17.21
C GLU A 236 18.46 -8.72 15.74
N VAL A 237 17.35 -8.96 15.03
CA VAL A 237 17.34 -9.33 13.62
C VAL A 237 17.61 -8.12 12.72
N GLU A 238 16.95 -6.99 12.99
CA GLU A 238 17.07 -5.73 12.23
C GLU A 238 17.28 -4.54 13.20
N PRO A 239 18.52 -4.25 13.63
CA PRO A 239 18.79 -3.21 14.63
C PRO A 239 18.41 -1.79 14.22
N GLU A 240 18.33 -1.51 12.92
CA GLU A 240 18.00 -0.21 12.35
C GLU A 240 16.58 -0.14 11.77
N ASN A 241 15.69 -1.06 12.16
CA ASN A 241 14.30 -0.98 11.77
C ASN A 241 13.62 0.20 12.49
N TYR A 242 13.57 1.33 11.80
CA TYR A 242 13.10 2.59 12.37
C TYR A 242 11.63 2.56 12.82
N TYR A 243 10.79 1.74 12.22
CA TYR A 243 9.40 1.57 12.69
C TYR A 243 9.35 0.82 14.02
N VAL A 244 10.08 -0.29 14.13
CA VAL A 244 10.16 -1.09 15.36
C VAL A 244 10.76 -0.27 16.48
N LEU A 245 11.87 0.45 16.22
CA LEU A 245 12.51 1.36 17.17
C LEU A 245 11.53 2.41 17.72
N ASN A 246 10.73 3.01 16.82
CA ASN A 246 9.75 4.02 17.22
C ASN A 246 8.60 3.44 18.03
N ASN A 247 7.97 2.36 17.54
CA ASN A 247 6.79 1.78 18.19
C ASN A 247 7.14 1.23 19.57
N TYR A 248 8.25 0.52 19.69
CA TYR A 248 8.71 0.04 20.98
C TYR A 248 9.03 1.18 21.95
N ALA A 249 9.73 2.22 21.49
CA ALA A 249 10.02 3.40 22.30
C ALA A 249 8.72 4.10 22.77
N TYR A 250 7.72 4.18 21.90
CA TYR A 250 6.41 4.74 22.24
C TYR A 250 5.73 3.91 23.33
N TYR A 251 5.64 2.59 23.20
CA TYR A 251 5.02 1.72 24.20
C TYR A 251 5.72 1.73 25.54
N LEU A 252 7.05 1.86 25.56
CA LEU A 252 7.79 2.05 26.82
C LEU A 252 7.44 3.42 27.46
N SER A 253 7.28 4.46 26.65
CA SER A 253 6.94 5.80 27.15
C SER A 253 5.51 5.87 27.69
N GLU A 254 4.53 5.22 27.06
CA GLU A 254 3.16 5.14 27.58
C GLU A 254 3.10 4.50 28.97
N ARG A 255 3.93 3.48 29.20
CA ARG A 255 4.03 2.80 30.49
C ARG A 255 4.93 3.51 31.48
N ASN A 256 5.57 4.60 31.09
CA ASN A 256 6.56 5.32 31.89
C ASN A 256 7.67 4.41 32.41
N THR A 257 8.15 3.48 31.61
CA THR A 257 9.16 2.49 31.95
C THR A 257 10.33 2.52 30.98
N SER A 258 11.55 2.21 31.45
CA SER A 258 12.76 2.14 30.63
C SER A 258 12.97 3.36 29.70
N LEU A 259 12.62 4.56 30.16
CA LEU A 259 12.60 5.80 29.38
C LEU A 259 13.96 6.13 28.72
N GLU A 260 15.08 5.77 29.35
CA GLU A 260 16.40 5.96 28.75
C GLU A 260 16.64 5.01 27.55
N LYS A 261 16.11 3.76 27.59
CA LYS A 261 16.10 2.84 26.45
C LYS A 261 15.22 3.42 25.33
N ALA A 262 14.01 3.86 25.68
CA ALA A 262 13.08 4.49 24.76
C ALA A 262 13.69 5.73 24.08
N LYS A 263 14.34 6.61 24.83
CA LYS A 263 15.03 7.81 24.33
C LYS A 263 16.10 7.46 23.28
N LYS A 264 16.93 6.44 23.56
CA LYS A 264 17.97 5.99 22.62
C LYS A 264 17.37 5.44 21.33
N MET A 265 16.35 4.59 21.42
CA MET A 265 15.67 3.99 20.26
C MET A 265 14.96 5.05 19.42
N SER A 266 14.18 5.93 20.05
CA SER A 266 13.46 6.99 19.33
C SER A 266 14.42 8.02 18.72
N LYS A 267 15.56 8.31 19.36
CA LYS A 267 16.61 9.14 18.75
C LYS A 267 17.19 8.50 17.48
N LEU A 268 17.42 7.17 17.52
CA LEU A 268 17.93 6.44 16.37
C LEU A 268 16.87 6.41 15.23
N SER A 269 15.60 6.13 15.54
CA SER A 269 14.53 6.13 14.54
C SER A 269 14.42 7.49 13.82
N ASN A 270 14.51 8.60 14.57
CA ASN A 270 14.53 9.95 14.02
C ASN A 270 15.79 10.27 13.19
N SER A 271 16.92 9.66 13.48
CA SER A 271 18.12 9.83 12.63
C SER A 271 18.00 9.12 11.29
N LEU A 272 17.26 7.99 11.25
CA LEU A 272 17.00 7.19 10.06
C LEU A 272 15.85 7.75 9.21
N LYS A 273 14.86 8.40 9.86
CA LYS A 273 13.69 9.04 9.23
C LYS A 273 13.44 10.43 9.83
N PRO A 274 14.20 11.44 9.45
CA PRO A 274 14.24 12.74 10.15
C PRO A 274 13.01 13.63 9.93
N GLU A 275 12.16 13.33 8.95
CA GLU A 275 10.97 14.14 8.61
C GLU A 275 9.65 13.47 8.98
N GLU A 276 9.70 12.36 9.70
CA GLU A 276 8.50 11.62 10.12
C GLU A 276 7.89 12.24 11.37
N ALA A 277 6.72 12.86 11.23
CA ALA A 277 6.05 13.58 12.31
C ALA A 277 5.77 12.71 13.54
N SER A 278 5.32 11.47 13.33
CA SER A 278 5.02 10.52 14.42
C SER A 278 6.28 10.13 15.21
N PHE A 279 7.45 10.03 14.55
CA PHE A 279 8.70 9.72 15.23
C PHE A 279 9.22 10.89 16.06
N GLN A 280 9.05 12.11 15.54
CA GLN A 280 9.39 13.33 16.25
C GLN A 280 8.49 13.53 17.48
N ASP A 281 7.21 13.22 17.37
CA ASP A 281 6.26 13.24 18.47
C ASP A 281 6.66 12.23 19.56
N THR A 282 6.91 10.97 19.19
CA THR A 282 7.37 9.94 20.13
C THR A 282 8.60 10.40 20.90
N TYR A 283 9.59 11.00 20.22
CA TYR A 283 10.79 11.48 20.89
C TYR A 283 10.49 12.69 21.80
N GLY A 284 9.68 13.62 21.34
CA GLY A 284 9.22 14.76 22.15
C GLY A 284 8.44 14.32 23.39
N TRP A 285 7.57 13.31 23.26
CA TRP A 285 6.82 12.76 24.37
C TRP A 285 7.70 12.05 25.40
N ILE A 286 8.70 11.29 24.94
CA ILE A 286 9.70 10.68 25.83
C ILE A 286 10.48 11.74 26.61
N LEU A 287 10.90 12.81 25.96
CA LEU A 287 11.57 13.95 26.62
C LEU A 287 10.66 14.62 27.65
N TYR A 288 9.36 14.78 27.34
CA TYR A 288 8.37 15.27 28.28
C TYR A 288 8.27 14.37 29.52
N GLN A 289 8.22 13.05 29.36
CA GLN A 289 8.18 12.10 30.47
C GLN A 289 9.45 12.14 31.34
N LEU A 290 10.59 12.42 30.70
CA LEU A 290 11.88 12.62 31.43
C LEU A 290 12.01 14.00 32.10
N GLY A 291 11.06 14.93 31.87
CA GLY A 291 11.11 16.28 32.43
C GLY A 291 11.99 17.25 31.62
N GLU A 292 12.47 16.87 30.44
CA GLU A 292 13.29 17.67 29.56
C GLU A 292 12.39 18.57 28.67
N PHE A 293 11.64 19.48 29.30
CA PHE A 293 10.52 20.19 28.67
C PHE A 293 10.91 21.12 27.51
N ASP A 294 12.06 21.79 27.58
CA ASP A 294 12.51 22.68 26.50
C ASP A 294 12.83 21.91 25.22
N ASP A 295 13.53 20.79 25.36
CA ASP A 295 13.82 19.90 24.24
C ASP A 295 12.56 19.20 23.73
N ALA A 296 11.66 18.80 24.63
CA ALA A 296 10.35 18.27 24.27
C ALA A 296 9.56 19.24 23.38
N LEU A 297 9.55 20.54 23.75
CA LEU A 297 8.86 21.57 22.98
C LEU A 297 9.45 21.70 21.56
N ASN A 298 10.76 21.69 21.45
CA ASN A 298 11.43 21.77 20.16
C ASN A 298 11.04 20.60 19.24
N TRP A 299 11.00 19.38 19.77
CA TRP A 299 10.66 18.19 18.99
C TRP A 299 9.18 18.08 18.66
N LEU A 300 8.27 18.35 19.59
CA LEU A 300 6.84 18.38 19.33
C LEU A 300 6.45 19.48 18.32
N LYS A 301 7.11 20.65 18.37
CA LYS A 301 6.93 21.70 17.35
C LYS A 301 7.45 21.28 15.98
N LYS A 302 8.56 20.57 15.93
CA LYS A 302 9.07 20.00 14.68
C LYS A 302 8.09 18.97 14.10
N SER A 303 7.51 18.11 14.92
CA SER A 303 6.45 17.18 14.53
C SER A 303 5.23 17.92 13.96
N GLU A 304 4.77 18.99 14.63
CA GLU A 304 3.66 19.83 14.15
C GLU A 304 3.92 20.37 12.73
N ILE A 305 5.14 20.86 12.46
CA ILE A 305 5.54 21.41 11.16
C ILE A 305 5.59 20.33 10.08
N ASN A 306 6.05 19.14 10.41
CA ASN A 306 6.21 18.03 9.45
C ASN A 306 4.92 17.23 9.19
N GLY A 307 3.77 17.79 9.52
CA GLY A 307 2.45 17.20 9.23
C GLY A 307 1.66 16.76 10.45
N GLY A 308 2.23 16.80 11.64
CA GLY A 308 1.58 16.44 12.89
C GLY A 308 0.46 17.40 13.32
N ASN A 309 0.33 18.55 12.65
CA ASN A 309 -0.74 19.52 12.93
C ASN A 309 -2.17 18.97 12.71
N ASN A 310 -2.30 17.86 11.97
CA ASN A 310 -3.57 17.19 11.69
C ASN A 310 -3.80 15.94 12.57
N SER A 311 -2.94 15.70 13.56
CA SER A 311 -3.09 14.61 14.54
C SER A 311 -3.58 15.15 15.88
N GLY A 312 -4.66 14.56 16.41
CA GLY A 312 -5.19 14.89 17.75
C GLY A 312 -4.20 14.50 18.83
N VAL A 313 -3.54 13.35 18.72
CA VAL A 313 -2.51 12.89 19.68
C VAL A 313 -1.38 13.90 19.80
N ILE A 314 -0.82 14.36 18.68
CA ILE A 314 0.31 15.32 18.69
C ILE A 314 -0.13 16.67 19.27
N ASN A 315 -1.34 17.13 18.93
CA ASN A 315 -1.88 18.35 19.53
C ASN A 315 -2.16 18.16 21.04
N GLU A 316 -2.60 16.99 21.47
CA GLU A 316 -2.78 16.70 22.91
C GLU A 316 -1.44 16.74 23.66
N HIS A 317 -0.38 16.12 23.11
CA HIS A 317 0.99 16.17 23.69
C HIS A 317 1.51 17.61 23.80
N LEU A 318 1.29 18.45 22.78
CA LEU A 318 1.61 19.88 22.83
C LEU A 318 0.83 20.60 23.91
N GLY A 319 -0.46 20.31 24.06
CA GLY A 319 -1.31 20.88 25.11
C GLY A 319 -0.80 20.51 26.50
N ASP A 320 -0.47 19.24 26.72
CA ASP A 320 0.07 18.74 28.00
C ASP A 320 1.41 19.39 28.34
N LEU A 321 2.28 19.55 27.34
CA LEU A 321 3.57 20.21 27.54
C LEU A 321 3.40 21.71 27.88
N TYR A 322 2.54 22.43 27.15
CA TYR A 322 2.26 23.84 27.47
C TYR A 322 1.66 24.01 28.86
N GLN A 323 0.83 23.09 29.30
CA GLN A 323 0.31 23.11 30.69
C GLN A 323 1.43 22.93 31.70
N LYS A 324 2.39 22.04 31.45
CA LYS A 324 3.59 21.87 32.31
C LYS A 324 4.49 23.09 32.34
N LEU A 325 4.59 23.81 31.21
CA LEU A 325 5.33 25.07 31.08
C LEU A 325 4.60 26.28 31.67
N GLY A 326 3.41 26.10 32.27
CA GLY A 326 2.61 27.16 32.87
C GLY A 326 1.81 28.03 31.87
N ASN A 327 1.76 27.65 30.60
CA ASN A 327 1.02 28.39 29.58
C ASN A 327 -0.37 27.74 29.32
N SER A 328 -1.27 27.91 30.30
CA SER A 328 -2.62 27.33 30.22
C SER A 328 -3.45 27.80 29.02
N LYS A 329 -3.18 29.02 28.49
CA LYS A 329 -3.86 29.50 27.29
C LYS A 329 -3.50 28.68 26.05
N MET A 330 -2.20 28.43 25.85
CA MET A 330 -1.75 27.59 24.74
C MET A 330 -2.15 26.13 24.94
N ALA A 331 -2.09 25.63 26.16
CA ALA A 331 -2.55 24.29 26.48
C ALA A 331 -4.00 24.07 26.05
N LYS A 332 -4.88 24.96 26.42
CA LYS A 332 -6.30 24.92 26.06
C LYS A 332 -6.49 24.96 24.54
N THR A 333 -5.78 25.85 23.84
CA THR A 333 -5.87 25.96 22.36
C THR A 333 -5.49 24.64 21.68
N TYR A 334 -4.43 23.97 22.13
CA TYR A 334 -3.99 22.69 21.56
C TYR A 334 -4.93 21.53 21.91
N TRP A 335 -5.46 21.47 23.13
CA TRP A 335 -6.46 20.49 23.51
C TRP A 335 -7.79 20.65 22.74
N GLU A 336 -8.25 21.88 22.52
CA GLU A 336 -9.45 22.18 21.69
C GLU A 336 -9.23 21.68 20.26
N LYS A 337 -8.06 21.96 19.68
CA LYS A 337 -7.69 21.48 18.35
C LYS A 337 -7.60 19.94 18.29
N ALA A 338 -7.01 19.30 19.30
CA ALA A 338 -6.97 17.84 19.41
C ALA A 338 -8.39 17.24 19.46
N PHE A 339 -9.29 17.87 20.19
CA PHE A 339 -10.69 17.44 20.30
C PHE A 339 -11.45 17.55 18.97
N GLU A 340 -11.23 18.62 18.23
CA GLU A 340 -11.85 18.83 16.90
C GLU A 340 -11.37 17.78 15.88
N ILE A 341 -10.11 17.37 15.95
CA ILE A 341 -9.55 16.33 15.06
C ILE A 341 -10.11 14.95 15.40
N GLY A 342 -10.21 14.59 16.71
CA GLY A 342 -10.98 13.45 17.19
C GLY A 342 -10.20 12.12 17.34
N ASP A 343 -8.89 12.07 17.12
CA ASP A 343 -8.03 10.89 17.32
C ASP A 343 -7.16 10.96 18.59
N ALA A 344 -7.53 11.85 19.54
CA ALA A 344 -6.85 12.06 20.82
C ALA A 344 -7.34 11.07 21.90
N SER A 345 -6.71 11.12 23.08
CA SER A 345 -7.04 10.24 24.20
C SER A 345 -8.45 10.47 24.76
N ASP A 346 -9.03 9.44 25.38
CA ASP A 346 -10.31 9.57 26.12
C ASP A 346 -10.22 10.57 27.30
N GLU A 347 -9.01 10.79 27.82
CA GLU A 347 -8.74 11.72 28.93
C GLU A 347 -8.82 13.20 28.51
N LEU A 348 -8.73 13.50 27.21
CA LEU A 348 -8.75 14.86 26.68
C LEU A 348 -9.98 15.66 27.14
N LYS A 349 -11.16 15.01 27.21
CA LYS A 349 -12.39 15.63 27.71
C LYS A 349 -12.27 16.12 29.16
N ILE A 350 -11.50 15.41 29.98
CA ILE A 350 -11.25 15.78 31.39
C ILE A 350 -10.31 16.99 31.43
N LYS A 351 -9.31 17.04 30.54
CA LYS A 351 -8.35 18.16 30.45
C LYS A 351 -9.03 19.45 30.03
N LEU A 352 -9.98 19.39 29.09
CA LEU A 352 -10.73 20.55 28.59
C LEU A 352 -11.70 21.16 29.63
N ASN A 353 -12.12 20.37 30.63
CA ASN A 353 -13.07 20.84 31.67
C ASN A 353 -12.35 21.39 32.92
N LYS A 354 -11.02 21.44 32.93
CA LYS A 354 -10.19 22.03 33.98
C LYS A 354 -9.82 23.47 33.64
#